data_6d1016f538521e67077aaf147cad8b13
#
_entry.id   6d1016f538521e67077aaf147cad8b13
#
_cell.length_a   1.000
_cell.length_b   1.000
_cell.length_c   1.000
_cell.angle_alpha   90.00
_cell.angle_beta   90.00
_cell.angle_gamma   90.00
#
_symmetry.space_group_name_H-M   'P 1'
#
loop_
_entity.id
_entity.type
_entity.pdbx_description
1 polymer ?
#
loop_
_entity_poly.entity_id
_entity_poly.type
_entity_poly.pdbx_seq_one_letter_code
_entity_poly.pdbx_strand_id
1 'polypeptide(L)'
;MAQAQRESVAILGQPAFNEAISLLVPCETQAEIDYYWEKLSADPQAEQCGWLKDQFGLSWQIWPTVIGEMMQNGTREQIDRITQAFLPMKKFDLATLQRAYEGI
;
A
#
# COMPACT_ATOMS: atom_id res chain seq x y z
N MET A 1 11.18 -11.53 -2.10
CA MET A 1 9.89 -11.69 -1.44
C MET A 1 9.56 -13.11 -1.07
N ALA A 2 9.60 -14.00 -2.02
CA ALA A 2 9.32 -15.41 -1.74
C ALA A 2 10.27 -16.00 -0.71
N GLN A 3 11.50 -15.58 -0.73
CA GLN A 3 12.50 -16.06 0.22
C GLN A 3 12.17 -15.66 1.65
N ALA A 4 11.78 -14.40 1.85
CA ALA A 4 11.40 -13.94 3.17
C ALA A 4 10.17 -14.69 3.68
N GLN A 5 9.26 -15.00 2.79
CA GLN A 5 8.07 -15.77 3.15
C GLN A 5 8.44 -17.15 3.67
N ARG A 6 9.33 -17.83 2.97
CA ARG A 6 9.75 -19.16 3.39
C ARG A 6 10.36 -19.15 4.77
N GLU A 7 11.26 -18.20 5.00
CA GLU A 7 11.95 -18.11 6.27
C GLU A 7 10.99 -17.83 7.40
N SER A 8 10.10 -16.88 7.19
CA SER A 8 9.20 -16.44 8.23
C SER A 8 8.19 -17.51 8.62
N VAL A 9 7.61 -18.15 7.61
CA VAL A 9 6.55 -19.14 7.87
C VAL A 9 7.12 -20.48 8.26
N ALA A 10 8.08 -20.96 7.47
CA ALA A 10 8.58 -22.31 7.66
C ALA A 10 9.38 -22.48 8.95
N ILE A 11 10.23 -21.50 9.24
CA ILE A 11 11.11 -21.60 10.39
C ILE A 11 10.34 -21.51 11.69
N LEU A 12 9.41 -20.59 11.74
CA LEU A 12 8.64 -20.37 12.95
C LEU A 12 7.51 -21.36 13.14
N GLY A 13 7.15 -22.05 12.07
CA GLY A 13 6.05 -23.00 12.14
C GLY A 13 4.72 -22.39 12.48
N GLN A 14 4.56 -21.11 12.17
CA GLN A 14 3.35 -20.40 12.52
C GLN A 14 2.29 -20.51 11.43
N PRO A 15 1.03 -20.64 11.81
CA PRO A 15 -0.03 -20.74 10.83
C PRO A 15 -0.43 -19.43 10.21
N ALA A 16 0.01 -18.30 10.76
CA ALA A 16 -0.38 -16.98 10.30
C ALA A 16 0.81 -16.20 9.77
N PHE A 17 0.55 -15.31 8.84
CA PHE A 17 1.56 -14.40 8.31
C PHE A 17 1.63 -13.14 9.16
N ASN A 18 2.75 -12.44 9.07
CA ASN A 18 2.94 -11.15 9.74
C ASN A 18 3.44 -10.11 8.74
N GLU A 19 3.68 -8.90 9.21
CA GLU A 19 4.06 -7.79 8.34
C GLU A 19 5.45 -7.90 7.73
N ALA A 20 6.26 -8.84 8.19
CA ALA A 20 7.55 -9.09 7.55
C ALA A 20 7.39 -9.71 6.18
N ILE A 21 6.21 -10.22 5.87
CA ILE A 21 5.88 -10.82 4.59
C ILE A 21 4.74 -10.04 3.98
N SER A 22 4.94 -9.51 2.78
CA SER A 22 3.85 -8.85 2.08
C SER A 22 4.02 -9.02 0.58
N LEU A 23 2.91 -8.95 -0.13
CA LEU A 23 2.88 -8.97 -1.58
C LEU A 23 2.55 -7.57 -2.07
N LEU A 24 3.28 -7.10 -3.05
CA LEU A 24 3.10 -5.76 -3.61
C LEU A 24 2.32 -5.84 -4.90
N VAL A 25 1.25 -5.04 -5.00
CA VAL A 25 0.46 -4.92 -6.22
C VAL A 25 0.56 -3.49 -6.70
N PRO A 26 1.40 -3.22 -7.71
CA PRO A 26 1.46 -1.86 -8.26
C PRO A 26 0.22 -1.61 -9.10
N CYS A 27 -0.39 -0.44 -8.90
CA CYS A 27 -1.61 -0.04 -9.60
C CYS A 27 -1.41 1.29 -10.29
N GLU A 28 -1.93 1.40 -11.50
CA GLU A 28 -1.80 2.64 -12.28
C GLU A 28 -3.05 3.50 -12.19
N THR A 29 -4.20 2.93 -11.86
CA THR A 29 -5.47 3.64 -11.85
C THR A 29 -6.18 3.46 -10.52
N GLN A 30 -7.09 4.39 -10.23
CA GLN A 30 -7.94 4.27 -9.06
C GLN A 30 -8.82 3.03 -9.13
N ALA A 31 -9.29 2.70 -10.33
CA ALA A 31 -10.13 1.52 -10.51
C ALA A 31 -9.41 0.24 -10.09
N GLU A 32 -8.11 0.14 -10.42
CA GLU A 32 -7.32 -1.02 -10.00
C GLU A 32 -7.15 -1.06 -8.48
N ILE A 33 -6.86 0.09 -7.88
CA ILE A 33 -6.71 0.18 -6.44
C ILE A 33 -7.99 -0.27 -5.75
N ASP A 34 -9.12 0.27 -6.20
CA ASP A 34 -10.42 -0.06 -5.62
C ASP A 34 -10.74 -1.54 -5.79
N TYR A 35 -10.43 -2.09 -6.95
CA TYR A 35 -10.69 -3.50 -7.24
C TYR A 35 -9.94 -4.42 -6.27
N TYR A 36 -8.64 -4.23 -6.16
CA TYR A 36 -7.84 -5.10 -5.30
C TYR A 36 -8.15 -4.89 -3.83
N TRP A 37 -8.43 -3.65 -3.44
CA TRP A 37 -8.79 -3.36 -2.06
C TRP A 37 -10.08 -4.08 -1.67
N GLU A 38 -11.08 -3.97 -2.52
CA GLU A 38 -12.36 -4.62 -2.25
C GLU A 38 -12.24 -6.13 -2.21
N LYS A 39 -11.45 -6.70 -3.11
CA LYS A 39 -11.32 -8.15 -3.20
C LYS A 39 -10.47 -8.75 -2.09
N LEU A 40 -9.49 -8.01 -1.60
CA LEU A 40 -8.50 -8.57 -0.71
C LEU A 40 -8.67 -8.18 0.75
N SER A 41 -9.11 -6.96 1.03
CA SER A 41 -9.12 -6.49 2.41
C SER A 41 -10.18 -7.22 3.23
N ALA A 42 -9.73 -7.89 4.28
CA ALA A 42 -10.61 -8.65 5.15
C ALA A 42 -10.58 -8.17 6.60
N ASP A 43 -9.66 -7.28 6.93
CA ASP A 43 -9.48 -6.79 8.30
C ASP A 43 -9.35 -5.27 8.29
N PRO A 44 -10.41 -4.53 8.60
CA PRO A 44 -10.35 -3.07 8.57
C PRO A 44 -9.29 -2.47 9.49
N GLN A 45 -8.94 -3.15 10.56
CA GLN A 45 -7.94 -2.63 11.50
C GLN A 45 -6.52 -2.74 10.95
N ALA A 46 -6.32 -3.59 9.95
CA ALA A 46 -5.03 -3.74 9.31
C ALA A 46 -4.82 -2.75 8.17
N GLU A 47 -5.85 -2.02 7.79
CA GLU A 47 -5.78 -1.08 6.68
C GLU A 47 -5.04 0.19 7.07
N GLN A 48 -3.91 0.45 6.41
CA GLN A 48 -3.15 1.66 6.68
C GLN A 48 -2.16 1.90 5.54
N CYS A 49 -2.23 3.09 4.95
CA CYS A 49 -1.22 3.57 3.99
C CYS A 49 -0.95 2.56 2.87
N GLY A 50 -2.01 2.03 2.30
CA GLY A 50 -1.90 1.06 1.22
C GLY A 50 -1.74 -0.39 1.66
N TRP A 51 -1.57 -0.63 2.96
CA TRP A 51 -1.48 -1.98 3.50
C TRP A 51 -2.86 -2.52 3.84
N LEU A 52 -3.04 -3.80 3.59
CA LEU A 52 -4.24 -4.52 4.02
C LEU A 52 -3.86 -5.95 4.35
N LYS A 53 -4.75 -6.68 5.02
CA LYS A 53 -4.60 -8.11 5.23
C LYS A 53 -5.78 -8.83 4.60
N ASP A 54 -5.49 -9.96 3.97
CA ASP A 54 -6.55 -10.77 3.37
C ASP A 54 -7.16 -11.71 4.41
N GLN A 55 -8.11 -12.54 3.98
CA GLN A 55 -8.81 -13.45 4.88
C GLN A 55 -7.90 -14.52 5.49
N PHE A 56 -6.73 -14.71 4.92
CA PHE A 56 -5.76 -15.68 5.42
C PHE A 56 -4.67 -15.03 6.28
N GLY A 57 -4.78 -13.72 6.52
CA GLY A 57 -3.79 -13.00 7.32
C GLY A 57 -2.55 -12.57 6.58
N LEU A 58 -2.51 -12.76 5.26
CA LEU A 58 -1.37 -12.32 4.45
C LEU A 58 -1.49 -10.82 4.19
N SER A 59 -0.38 -10.12 4.38
CA SER A 59 -0.33 -8.67 4.14
C SER A 59 -0.09 -8.36 2.68
N TRP A 60 -0.76 -7.36 2.19
CA TRP A 60 -0.63 -6.86 0.82
C TRP A 60 -0.41 -5.36 0.85
N GLN A 61 0.36 -4.87 -0.11
CA GLN A 61 0.53 -3.44 -0.32
C GLN A 61 -0.05 -3.10 -1.69
N ILE A 62 -1.12 -2.33 -1.71
CA ILE A 62 -1.76 -1.89 -2.94
C ILE A 62 -1.21 -0.50 -3.23
N TRP A 63 -0.23 -0.42 -4.11
CA TRP A 63 0.62 0.75 -4.25
C TRP A 63 0.43 1.45 -5.59
N PRO A 64 0.10 2.75 -5.58
CA PRO A 64 0.00 3.51 -6.84
C PRO A 64 1.38 3.78 -7.41
N THR A 65 1.57 3.43 -8.68
CA THR A 65 2.86 3.70 -9.33
C THR A 65 3.15 5.19 -9.41
N VAL A 66 2.11 6.02 -9.46
CA VAL A 66 2.28 7.46 -9.55
C VAL A 66 3.00 8.05 -8.34
N ILE A 67 2.87 7.43 -7.15
CA ILE A 67 3.59 7.93 -5.98
C ILE A 67 5.10 7.88 -6.21
N GLY A 68 5.60 6.78 -6.80
CA GLY A 68 7.02 6.67 -7.11
C GLY A 68 7.48 7.76 -8.06
N GLU A 69 6.67 8.06 -9.07
CA GLU A 69 6.99 9.11 -10.01
C GLU A 69 6.99 10.49 -9.35
N MET A 70 6.01 10.75 -8.50
CA MET A 70 5.93 12.02 -7.78
C MET A 70 7.13 12.20 -6.84
N MET A 71 7.53 11.14 -6.15
CA MET A 71 8.67 11.20 -5.24
C MET A 71 9.98 11.42 -5.98
N GLN A 72 10.09 10.87 -7.18
CA GLN A 72 11.30 11.00 -7.97
C GLN A 72 11.41 12.36 -8.63
N ASN A 73 10.30 12.93 -9.11
CA ASN A 73 10.29 14.12 -9.93
C ASN A 73 9.82 15.37 -9.21
N GLY A 74 9.22 15.24 -8.04
CA GLY A 74 8.66 16.38 -7.32
C GLY A 74 9.70 17.23 -6.63
N THR A 75 9.35 18.49 -6.38
CA THR A 75 10.15 19.36 -5.52
C THR A 75 9.99 18.88 -4.07
N ARG A 76 10.84 19.41 -3.20
CA ARG A 76 10.74 19.07 -1.79
C ARG A 76 9.38 19.43 -1.22
N GLU A 77 8.86 20.60 -1.60
CA GLU A 77 7.53 20.99 -1.14
C GLU A 77 6.44 20.05 -1.63
N GLN A 78 6.53 19.64 -2.89
CA GLN A 78 5.57 18.70 -3.44
C GLN A 78 5.63 17.35 -2.73
N ILE A 79 6.83 16.86 -2.48
CA ILE A 79 7.02 15.60 -1.76
C ILE A 79 6.45 15.69 -0.35
N ASP A 80 6.70 16.81 0.35
CA ASP A 80 6.15 17.01 1.68
C ASP A 80 4.63 17.00 1.67
N ARG A 81 4.02 17.66 0.69
CA ARG A 81 2.56 17.72 0.60
C ARG A 81 1.94 16.36 0.34
N ILE A 82 2.51 15.59 -0.60
CA ILE A 82 1.93 14.28 -0.86
C ILE A 82 2.16 13.32 0.31
N THR A 83 3.28 13.44 0.99
CA THR A 83 3.54 12.61 2.16
C THR A 83 2.50 12.88 3.25
N GLN A 84 2.23 14.14 3.53
CA GLN A 84 1.22 14.47 4.52
C GLN A 84 -0.17 14.03 4.09
N ALA A 85 -0.42 14.02 2.78
CA ALA A 85 -1.71 13.59 2.26
C ALA A 85 -1.91 12.08 2.40
N PHE A 86 -0.87 11.27 2.13
CA PHE A 86 -1.08 9.83 2.09
C PHE A 86 -0.88 9.14 3.44
N LEU A 87 -0.14 9.74 4.38
CA LEU A 87 0.10 9.07 5.66
C LEU A 87 -1.17 8.70 6.41
N PRO A 88 -2.22 9.54 6.45
CA PRO A 88 -3.45 9.14 7.14
C PRO A 88 -4.38 8.26 6.31
N MET A 89 -4.05 8.01 5.04
CA MET A 89 -4.93 7.21 4.20
C MET A 89 -4.88 5.73 4.58
N LYS A 90 -5.98 5.05 4.31
CA LYS A 90 -6.01 3.60 4.28
C LYS A 90 -5.80 3.17 2.84
N LYS A 91 -6.86 3.12 2.06
CA LYS A 91 -6.76 2.94 0.62
C LYS A 91 -6.32 4.26 0.00
N PHE A 92 -5.39 4.19 -0.94
CA PHE A 92 -4.91 5.40 -1.59
C PHE A 92 -5.97 6.01 -2.50
N ASP A 93 -6.08 7.33 -2.44
CA ASP A 93 -6.98 8.13 -3.26
C ASP A 93 -6.13 8.98 -4.20
N LEU A 94 -6.08 8.59 -5.47
CA LEU A 94 -5.21 9.24 -6.44
C LEU A 94 -5.57 10.70 -6.68
N ALA A 95 -6.86 11.04 -6.66
CA ALA A 95 -7.28 12.41 -6.86
C ALA A 95 -6.76 13.32 -5.74
N THR A 96 -6.82 12.85 -4.51
CA THR A 96 -6.29 13.61 -3.38
C THR A 96 -4.78 13.78 -3.48
N LEU A 97 -4.07 12.71 -3.89
CA LEU A 97 -2.62 12.80 -4.06
C LEU A 97 -2.26 13.79 -5.16
N GLN A 98 -3.01 13.76 -6.26
CA GLN A 98 -2.74 14.67 -7.37
C GLN A 98 -2.94 16.13 -6.96
N ARG A 99 -4.01 16.42 -6.22
CA ARG A 99 -4.25 17.78 -5.72
C ARG A 99 -3.14 18.22 -4.77
N ALA A 100 -2.70 17.34 -3.88
CA ALA A 100 -1.61 17.67 -2.98
C ALA A 100 -0.33 17.96 -3.74
N TYR A 101 -0.05 17.17 -4.76
CA TYR A 101 1.14 17.36 -5.59
C TYR A 101 1.10 18.70 -6.30
N GLU A 102 -0.06 19.08 -6.78
CA GLU A 102 -0.24 20.36 -7.51
C GLU A 102 -0.37 21.56 -6.58
N GLY A 103 -0.61 21.33 -5.30
CA GLY A 103 -0.73 22.41 -4.33
C GLY A 103 -2.09 23.07 -4.31
N ILE A 104 -3.12 22.34 -4.67
CA ILE A 104 -4.48 22.90 -4.68
C ILE A 104 -5.43 22.13 -3.79
#